data_228e43c7cde255cb3e54ee89df12ccd8
#
_entry.id   228e43c7cde255cb3e54ee89df12ccd8
#
_cell.length_a   1.000
_cell.length_b   1.000
_cell.length_c   1.000
_cell.angle_alpha   90.00
_cell.angle_beta   90.00
_cell.angle_gamma   90.00
#
_symmetry.space_group_name_H-M   'P 1'
#
loop_
_entity.id
_entity.type
_entity.pdbx_description
1 polymer ?
#
loop_
_entity_poly.entity_id
_entity_poly.type
_entity_poly.pdbx_seq_one_letter_code
_entity_poly.pdbx_strand_id
1 'polypeptide(L)'
;MYKRQRSDRYTAQSISKAYLQSIDEDKDAMIFTIGDNDTFALWYAQEIEEFRTDVRTINTSLLATDWYIDQMKRRAYESSPIPSQMEHAQYAFGVRDYIRYENLLDSIRWDINDFVDWVASDNPRTKYRNLITQSGGDTSDYPENALETVFYPTNKIRLPVNKENVIKSGLVKEKDSDLILDYIDIDLPESIITKNQIMMLDILANNNWERPIYFTGGSYEESEYIWMKDYLQLDGLVYKLVPIKTSIENNPYEMGRIDSDLMYDIVKKWSWGNSESDEIYHDPETRKNSISFRGNLSRLSEKLISEGEYEKAEEILDCLLYTSDAADD
;
A
#
# COMPACT_ATOMS: atom_id res chain seq x y z
N MET A 1 -7.36 41.01 -0.73
CA MET A 1 -8.29 39.96 -1.06
C MET A 1 -7.67 38.59 -1.00
N TYR A 2 -6.47 38.34 -1.57
CA TYR A 2 -5.82 37.00 -1.59
C TYR A 2 -5.39 36.43 -0.22
N LYS A 3 -5.16 37.21 0.80
CA LYS A 3 -4.71 36.72 2.12
C LYS A 3 -5.78 36.01 2.96
N ARG A 4 -7.08 36.17 2.64
CA ARG A 4 -8.18 35.55 3.40
C ARG A 4 -8.68 34.21 2.82
N GLN A 5 -8.33 33.86 1.57
CA GLN A 5 -8.84 32.66 0.89
C GLN A 5 -8.30 31.35 1.45
N ARG A 6 -7.20 31.39 2.22
CA ARG A 6 -6.59 30.19 2.82
C ARG A 6 -6.39 30.32 4.33
N SER A 7 -6.94 31.38 4.95
CA SER A 7 -6.90 31.54 6.41
C SER A 7 -7.79 30.49 7.05
N ASP A 8 -7.32 29.93 8.14
CA ASP A 8 -8.06 29.01 9.01
C ASP A 8 -8.48 27.69 8.34
N ARG A 9 -7.93 27.37 7.16
CA ARG A 9 -8.13 26.11 6.48
C ARG A 9 -7.00 25.15 6.78
N TYR A 10 -7.28 24.14 7.59
CA TYR A 10 -6.32 23.12 8.04
C TYR A 10 -6.61 21.73 7.45
N THR A 11 -7.40 21.66 6.37
CA THR A 11 -7.86 20.39 5.77
C THR A 11 -6.70 19.50 5.35
N ALA A 12 -5.66 20.05 4.70
CA ALA A 12 -4.49 19.26 4.28
C ALA A 12 -3.73 18.66 5.47
N GLN A 13 -3.58 19.43 6.57
CA GLN A 13 -2.99 18.96 7.81
C GLN A 13 -3.84 17.83 8.44
N SER A 14 -5.15 18.03 8.50
CA SER A 14 -6.07 17.04 9.07
C SER A 14 -6.11 15.76 8.28
N ILE A 15 -6.09 15.83 6.94
CA ILE A 15 -6.02 14.67 6.05
C ILE A 15 -4.73 13.88 6.33
N SER A 16 -3.58 14.54 6.36
CA SER A 16 -2.30 13.87 6.61
C SER A 16 -2.26 13.19 7.99
N LYS A 17 -2.79 13.87 9.01
CA LYS A 17 -2.91 13.27 10.35
C LYS A 17 -3.90 12.11 10.38
N ALA A 18 -5.03 12.21 9.68
CA ALA A 18 -6.01 11.14 9.61
C ALA A 18 -5.42 9.87 8.96
N TYR A 19 -4.60 10.00 7.91
CA TYR A 19 -3.85 8.88 7.34
C TYR A 19 -2.94 8.22 8.38
N LEU A 20 -2.11 9.00 9.07
CA LEU A 20 -1.18 8.47 10.08
C LEU A 20 -1.87 7.94 11.33
N GLN A 21 -3.02 8.50 11.72
CA GLN A 21 -3.87 8.00 12.81
C GLN A 21 -4.61 6.71 12.45
N SER A 22 -4.73 6.41 11.16
CA SER A 22 -5.30 5.15 10.66
C SER A 22 -4.33 3.97 10.74
N ILE A 23 -3.09 4.22 11.16
CA ILE A 23 -2.02 3.22 11.27
C ILE A 23 -1.82 2.86 12.74
N ASP A 24 -1.69 1.56 13.04
CA ASP A 24 -1.44 1.05 14.39
C ASP A 24 -0.26 1.78 15.04
N GLU A 25 -0.41 2.15 16.31
CA GLU A 25 0.60 2.89 17.07
C GLU A 25 1.71 1.94 17.56
N ASP A 26 2.95 2.46 17.67
CA ASP A 26 4.12 1.75 18.24
C ASP A 26 4.48 0.41 17.55
N LYS A 27 4.20 0.29 16.25
CA LYS A 27 4.42 -0.96 15.50
C LYS A 27 5.51 -0.86 14.44
N ASP A 28 6.22 0.27 14.35
CA ASP A 28 7.23 0.48 13.28
C ASP A 28 6.66 0.15 11.88
N ALA A 29 5.42 0.59 11.64
CA ALA A 29 4.65 0.26 10.46
C ALA A 29 5.26 0.84 9.17
N MET A 30 4.95 0.22 8.05
CA MET A 30 5.28 0.72 6.71
C MET A 30 4.00 1.12 5.97
N ILE A 31 4.00 2.29 5.32
CA ILE A 31 2.91 2.70 4.44
C ILE A 31 3.43 3.00 3.05
N PHE A 32 2.89 2.31 2.06
CA PHE A 32 3.11 2.60 0.65
C PHE A 32 2.16 3.70 0.20
N THR A 33 2.71 4.80 -0.30
CA THR A 33 1.96 5.94 -0.82
C THR A 33 2.00 5.97 -2.35
N ILE A 34 0.89 6.38 -2.97
CA ILE A 34 0.72 6.39 -4.41
C ILE A 34 0.65 7.84 -4.88
N GLY A 35 1.75 8.31 -5.50
CA GLY A 35 1.84 9.67 -6.04
C GLY A 35 2.15 10.74 -4.99
N ASP A 36 2.13 12.00 -5.45
CA ASP A 36 2.64 13.14 -4.69
C ASP A 36 1.66 13.62 -3.61
N ASN A 37 0.36 13.57 -3.89
CA ASN A 37 -0.66 14.14 -3.02
C ASN A 37 -0.67 13.49 -1.63
N ASP A 38 -0.62 12.17 -1.59
CA ASP A 38 -0.57 11.41 -0.34
C ASP A 38 0.78 11.59 0.34
N THR A 39 1.87 11.41 -0.43
CA THR A 39 3.22 11.41 0.10
C THR A 39 3.60 12.74 0.74
N PHE A 40 3.38 13.87 0.06
CA PHE A 40 3.81 15.17 0.57
C PHE A 40 3.00 15.61 1.79
N ALA A 41 1.75 15.22 1.88
CA ALA A 41 0.95 15.46 3.06
C ALA A 41 1.49 14.70 4.28
N LEU A 42 1.85 13.41 4.11
CA LEU A 42 2.44 12.61 5.19
C LEU A 42 3.82 13.14 5.60
N TRP A 43 4.68 13.46 4.62
CA TRP A 43 5.99 14.05 4.91
C TRP A 43 5.87 15.38 5.66
N TYR A 44 4.91 16.25 5.30
CA TYR A 44 4.67 17.47 6.07
C TYR A 44 4.37 17.16 7.54
N ALA A 45 3.47 16.21 7.80
CA ALA A 45 3.14 15.85 9.17
C ALA A 45 4.33 15.24 9.93
N GLN A 46 5.14 14.42 9.27
CA GLN A 46 6.30 13.78 9.89
C GLN A 46 7.48 14.75 10.07
N GLU A 47 7.84 15.52 9.02
CA GLU A 47 9.07 16.34 9.02
C GLU A 47 8.88 17.70 9.73
N ILE A 48 7.67 18.27 9.70
CA ILE A 48 7.41 19.61 10.24
C ILE A 48 6.72 19.55 11.60
N GLU A 49 5.81 18.59 11.78
CA GLU A 49 5.04 18.47 13.01
C GLU A 49 5.51 17.33 13.91
N GLU A 50 6.55 16.60 13.49
CA GLU A 50 7.13 15.45 14.21
C GLU A 50 6.05 14.42 14.61
N PHE A 51 5.01 14.28 13.74
CA PHE A 51 3.86 13.43 14.03
C PHE A 51 4.03 12.06 13.39
N ARG A 52 3.96 10.97 14.21
CA ARG A 52 4.07 9.58 13.77
C ARG A 52 5.32 9.29 12.95
N THR A 53 6.47 9.74 13.44
CA THR A 53 7.80 9.49 12.86
C THR A 53 8.27 8.04 13.03
N ASP A 54 7.47 7.23 13.77
CA ASP A 54 7.59 5.77 13.87
C ASP A 54 7.13 5.04 12.59
N VAL A 55 6.34 5.69 11.73
CA VAL A 55 5.82 5.10 10.49
C VAL A 55 6.78 5.35 9.34
N ARG A 56 7.16 4.28 8.62
CA ARG A 56 7.97 4.39 7.41
C ARG A 56 7.10 4.69 6.19
N THR A 57 7.11 5.96 5.74
CA THR A 57 6.43 6.37 4.51
C THR A 57 7.27 6.03 3.29
N ILE A 58 6.75 5.22 2.38
CA ILE A 58 7.41 4.69 1.19
C ILE A 58 6.63 5.15 -0.05
N ASN A 59 7.19 6.09 -0.80
CA ASN A 59 6.61 6.52 -2.07
C ASN A 59 6.91 5.49 -3.17
N THR A 60 5.86 4.89 -3.75
CA THR A 60 6.00 3.83 -4.77
C THR A 60 6.68 4.33 -6.03
N SER A 61 6.42 5.56 -6.47
CA SER A 61 7.06 6.12 -7.67
C SER A 61 8.56 6.35 -7.46
N LEU A 62 8.96 6.88 -6.30
CA LEU A 62 10.37 7.10 -5.96
C LEU A 62 11.12 5.78 -5.71
N LEU A 63 10.43 4.73 -5.29
CA LEU A 63 11.01 3.39 -5.11
C LEU A 63 11.53 2.78 -6.42
N ALA A 64 11.24 3.38 -7.57
CA ALA A 64 11.87 3.04 -8.85
C ALA A 64 13.29 3.61 -9.02
N THR A 65 13.79 4.42 -8.06
CA THR A 65 15.10 5.06 -8.12
C THR A 65 16.06 4.48 -7.08
N ASP A 66 17.31 4.26 -7.48
CA ASP A 66 18.32 3.65 -6.62
C ASP A 66 18.66 4.48 -5.37
N TRP A 67 18.77 5.80 -5.51
CA TRP A 67 19.06 6.71 -4.39
C TRP A 67 17.97 6.67 -3.31
N TYR A 68 16.69 6.55 -3.72
CA TYR A 68 15.58 6.47 -2.77
C TYR A 68 15.54 5.11 -2.06
N ILE A 69 15.81 4.02 -2.79
CA ILE A 69 15.95 2.69 -2.18
C ILE A 69 17.07 2.71 -1.12
N ASP A 70 18.23 3.29 -1.45
CA ASP A 70 19.34 3.46 -0.50
C ASP A 70 18.92 4.28 0.73
N GLN A 71 18.09 5.31 0.55
CA GLN A 71 17.55 6.10 1.63
C GLN A 71 16.59 5.26 2.50
N MET A 72 15.71 4.49 1.89
CA MET A 72 14.75 3.63 2.60
C MET A 72 15.44 2.52 3.39
N LYS A 73 16.63 2.08 2.97
CA LYS A 73 17.46 1.09 3.67
C LYS A 73 18.24 1.67 4.86
N ARG A 74 18.01 2.93 5.22
CA ARG A 74 18.58 3.58 6.40
C ARG A 74 17.49 3.89 7.40
N ARG A 75 17.86 3.91 8.69
CA ARG A 75 16.95 4.38 9.73
C ARG A 75 16.61 5.86 9.52
N ALA A 76 15.33 6.21 9.74
CA ALA A 76 14.87 7.59 9.75
C ALA A 76 13.98 7.80 10.97
N TYR A 77 14.36 8.73 11.83
CA TYR A 77 13.69 8.96 13.12
C TYR A 77 13.54 7.66 13.92
N GLU A 78 12.35 7.34 14.38
CA GLU A 78 12.04 6.10 15.11
C GLU A 78 11.80 4.92 14.15
N SER A 79 11.55 5.16 12.85
CA SER A 79 11.25 4.09 11.91
C SER A 79 12.49 3.31 11.48
N SER A 80 12.39 1.99 11.46
CA SER A 80 13.46 1.09 11.01
C SER A 80 13.64 1.12 9.48
N PRO A 81 14.81 0.70 8.98
CA PRO A 81 15.02 0.46 7.55
C PRO A 81 13.96 -0.49 6.97
N ILE A 82 13.68 -0.36 5.68
CA ILE A 82 12.86 -1.36 4.99
C ILE A 82 13.55 -2.74 5.03
N PRO A 83 12.81 -3.83 5.23
CA PRO A 83 13.36 -5.17 5.14
C PRO A 83 13.57 -5.54 3.67
N SER A 84 14.81 -5.54 3.20
CA SER A 84 15.18 -5.83 1.82
C SER A 84 16.49 -6.57 1.77
N GLN A 85 16.53 -7.69 1.04
CA GLN A 85 17.75 -8.47 0.81
C GLN A 85 18.56 -7.98 -0.39
N MET A 86 17.94 -7.23 -1.30
CA MET A 86 18.62 -6.78 -2.52
C MET A 86 19.75 -5.80 -2.20
N GLU A 87 20.93 -6.01 -2.79
CA GLU A 87 22.09 -5.14 -2.71
C GLU A 87 22.02 -4.01 -3.74
N HIS A 88 22.72 -2.88 -3.51
CA HIS A 88 22.70 -1.71 -4.41
C HIS A 88 22.98 -2.09 -5.87
N ALA A 89 23.95 -2.97 -6.13
CA ALA A 89 24.28 -3.40 -7.49
C ALA A 89 23.11 -4.11 -8.21
N GLN A 90 22.14 -4.63 -7.49
CA GLN A 90 20.99 -5.34 -8.04
C GLN A 90 19.85 -4.42 -8.45
N TYR A 91 19.80 -3.18 -7.92
CA TYR A 91 18.80 -2.18 -8.26
C TYR A 91 19.40 -0.82 -8.72
N ALA A 92 20.70 -0.74 -8.94
CA ALA A 92 21.35 0.45 -9.47
C ALA A 92 20.65 0.98 -10.72
N PHE A 93 20.91 2.24 -11.07
CA PHE A 93 20.35 2.84 -12.28
C PHE A 93 20.62 1.97 -13.52
N GLY A 94 19.58 1.68 -14.30
CA GLY A 94 19.67 0.82 -15.48
C GLY A 94 19.69 -0.68 -15.19
N VAL A 95 19.70 -1.08 -13.91
CA VAL A 95 19.66 -2.51 -13.52
C VAL A 95 18.28 -2.84 -12.99
N ARG A 96 17.63 -3.85 -13.58
CA ARG A 96 16.27 -4.30 -13.22
C ARG A 96 15.24 -3.16 -13.18
N ASP A 97 15.36 -2.18 -14.08
CA ASP A 97 14.33 -1.13 -14.21
C ASP A 97 12.97 -1.76 -14.50
N TYR A 98 12.98 -2.89 -15.19
CA TYR A 98 11.85 -3.80 -15.38
C TYR A 98 12.33 -5.24 -15.56
N ILE A 99 11.44 -6.21 -15.31
CA ILE A 99 11.61 -7.63 -15.65
C ILE A 99 10.39 -8.10 -16.45
N ARG A 100 10.56 -9.17 -17.23
CA ARG A 100 9.55 -9.64 -18.19
C ARG A 100 8.89 -10.93 -17.72
N TYR A 101 7.58 -11.05 -17.97
CA TYR A 101 6.88 -12.31 -17.81
C TYR A 101 7.10 -13.20 -19.01
N GLU A 102 7.42 -14.47 -18.77
CA GLU A 102 7.50 -15.52 -19.78
C GLU A 102 6.78 -16.75 -19.24
N ASN A 103 5.65 -17.07 -19.86
CA ASN A 103 4.80 -18.16 -19.39
C ASN A 103 5.47 -19.54 -19.63
N LEU A 104 6.30 -19.98 -18.70
CA LEU A 104 6.98 -21.27 -18.73
C LEU A 104 6.43 -22.24 -17.69
N LEU A 105 5.85 -21.74 -16.61
CA LEU A 105 5.41 -22.50 -15.44
C LEU A 105 4.00 -22.09 -15.00
N ASP A 106 3.07 -22.04 -15.95
CA ASP A 106 1.72 -21.50 -15.77
C ASP A 106 0.91 -22.08 -14.60
N SER A 107 1.11 -23.35 -14.29
CA SER A 107 0.40 -24.05 -13.21
C SER A 107 1.15 -24.09 -11.88
N ILE A 108 2.36 -23.51 -11.82
CA ILE A 108 3.21 -23.57 -10.62
C ILE A 108 3.20 -22.21 -9.91
N ARG A 109 2.82 -22.23 -8.63
CA ARG A 109 2.92 -21.06 -7.77
C ARG A 109 4.21 -21.12 -6.98
N TRP A 110 5.06 -20.09 -7.11
CA TRP A 110 6.34 -20.01 -6.42
C TRP A 110 6.19 -19.37 -5.03
N ASP A 111 7.02 -19.84 -4.09
CA ASP A 111 7.27 -19.07 -2.87
C ASP A 111 7.87 -17.70 -3.24
N ILE A 112 7.44 -16.64 -2.54
CA ILE A 112 7.90 -15.29 -2.83
C ILE A 112 9.41 -15.13 -2.63
N ASN A 113 10.01 -15.88 -1.71
CA ASN A 113 11.46 -15.86 -1.50
C ASN A 113 12.19 -16.45 -2.71
N ASP A 114 11.71 -17.59 -3.24
CA ASP A 114 12.27 -18.17 -4.47
C ASP A 114 12.15 -17.22 -5.66
N PHE A 115 11.02 -16.48 -5.74
CA PHE A 115 10.80 -15.47 -6.77
C PHE A 115 11.80 -14.33 -6.65
N VAL A 116 11.96 -13.76 -5.44
CA VAL A 116 12.91 -12.65 -5.20
C VAL A 116 14.35 -13.11 -5.43
N ASP A 117 14.73 -14.30 -4.99
CA ASP A 117 16.05 -14.87 -5.26
C ASP A 117 16.32 -15.03 -6.76
N TRP A 118 15.32 -15.49 -7.53
CA TRP A 118 15.42 -15.57 -8.98
C TRP A 118 15.62 -14.20 -9.62
N VAL A 119 14.78 -13.23 -9.24
CA VAL A 119 14.82 -11.87 -9.78
C VAL A 119 16.11 -11.14 -9.43
N ALA A 120 16.59 -11.29 -8.20
CA ALA A 120 17.82 -10.69 -7.72
C ALA A 120 19.09 -11.32 -8.32
N SER A 121 18.98 -12.53 -8.88
CA SER A 121 20.12 -13.30 -9.37
C SER A 121 20.70 -12.74 -10.67
N ASP A 122 22.04 -12.67 -10.75
CA ASP A 122 22.77 -12.38 -11.99
C ASP A 122 23.20 -13.64 -12.75
N ASN A 123 22.70 -14.81 -12.35
CA ASN A 123 22.96 -16.05 -13.06
C ASN A 123 22.45 -15.96 -14.51
N PRO A 124 23.26 -16.35 -15.52
CA PRO A 124 22.85 -16.31 -16.93
C PRO A 124 21.50 -16.99 -17.22
N ARG A 125 21.13 -18.02 -16.43
CA ARG A 125 19.85 -18.72 -16.60
C ARG A 125 18.61 -17.85 -16.35
N THR A 126 18.74 -16.74 -15.60
CA THR A 126 17.64 -15.82 -15.33
C THR A 126 17.51 -14.75 -16.41
N LYS A 127 18.44 -14.70 -17.38
CA LYS A 127 18.49 -13.71 -18.44
C LYS A 127 17.71 -14.15 -19.68
N TYR A 128 17.09 -13.22 -20.34
CA TYR A 128 16.31 -13.43 -21.56
C TYR A 128 17.14 -14.06 -22.68
N ARG A 129 18.44 -13.73 -22.76
CA ARG A 129 19.41 -14.36 -23.66
C ARG A 129 19.41 -15.89 -23.56
N ASN A 130 19.42 -16.40 -22.34
CA ASN A 130 19.43 -17.85 -22.12
C ASN A 130 18.12 -18.49 -22.59
N LEU A 131 17.00 -17.85 -22.35
CA LEU A 131 15.70 -18.32 -22.80
C LEU A 131 15.63 -18.44 -24.33
N ILE A 132 16.06 -17.38 -25.05
CA ILE A 132 16.11 -17.40 -26.53
C ILE A 132 17.03 -18.52 -27.04
N THR A 133 18.22 -18.64 -26.46
CA THR A 133 19.19 -19.68 -26.88
C THR A 133 18.64 -21.07 -26.66
N GLN A 134 17.99 -21.34 -25.53
CA GLN A 134 17.39 -22.65 -25.21
C GLN A 134 16.21 -22.99 -26.14
N SER A 135 15.46 -21.99 -26.58
CA SER A 135 14.37 -22.19 -27.54
C SER A 135 14.85 -22.33 -29.00
N GLY A 136 16.17 -22.24 -29.24
CA GLY A 136 16.75 -22.31 -30.57
C GLY A 136 16.61 -21.03 -31.39
N GLY A 137 16.28 -19.92 -30.76
CA GLY A 137 16.17 -18.59 -31.37
C GLY A 137 17.53 -17.95 -31.64
N ASP A 138 17.57 -16.97 -32.58
CA ASP A 138 18.76 -16.20 -32.88
C ASP A 138 18.82 -14.94 -32.01
N THR A 139 19.85 -14.83 -31.18
CA THR A 139 20.06 -13.69 -30.28
C THR A 139 20.45 -12.41 -31.05
N SER A 140 20.91 -12.52 -32.31
CA SER A 140 21.25 -11.35 -33.12
C SER A 140 20.06 -10.46 -33.48
N ASP A 141 18.83 -10.98 -33.38
CA ASP A 141 17.60 -10.26 -33.63
C ASP A 141 17.19 -9.30 -32.50
N TYR A 142 17.90 -9.34 -31.39
CA TYR A 142 17.56 -8.59 -30.18
C TYR A 142 18.70 -7.66 -29.74
N PRO A 143 18.37 -6.44 -29.25
CA PRO A 143 19.40 -5.55 -28.70
C PRO A 143 19.95 -6.11 -27.38
N GLU A 144 21.25 -5.85 -27.13
CA GLU A 144 21.99 -6.40 -25.98
C GLU A 144 21.32 -6.15 -24.64
N ASN A 145 20.79 -4.95 -24.41
CA ASN A 145 20.08 -4.60 -23.20
C ASN A 145 18.82 -5.44 -22.97
N ALA A 146 18.11 -5.82 -24.03
CA ALA A 146 16.95 -6.70 -23.91
C ALA A 146 17.37 -8.13 -23.56
N LEU A 147 18.49 -8.60 -24.10
CA LEU A 147 19.03 -9.94 -23.83
C LEU A 147 19.47 -10.11 -22.36
N GLU A 148 19.96 -9.03 -21.75
CA GLU A 148 20.39 -9.01 -20.35
C GLU A 148 19.24 -8.77 -19.33
N THR A 149 18.03 -8.51 -19.82
CA THR A 149 16.85 -8.36 -18.97
C THR A 149 16.53 -9.68 -18.27
N VAL A 150 16.22 -9.61 -16.99
CA VAL A 150 15.71 -10.76 -16.22
C VAL A 150 14.27 -11.05 -16.63
N PHE A 151 13.90 -12.32 -16.68
CA PHE A 151 12.51 -12.74 -16.83
C PHE A 151 12.03 -13.52 -15.60
N TYR A 152 10.71 -13.60 -15.42
CA TYR A 152 10.07 -14.46 -14.43
C TYR A 152 9.15 -15.47 -15.11
N PRO A 153 9.26 -16.76 -14.74
CA PRO A 153 8.63 -17.86 -15.49
C PRO A 153 7.20 -18.17 -15.05
N THR A 154 6.73 -17.58 -13.98
CA THR A 154 5.36 -17.68 -13.47
C THR A 154 4.93 -16.35 -12.88
N ASN A 155 3.69 -15.94 -13.13
CA ASN A 155 3.08 -14.77 -12.48
C ASN A 155 2.40 -15.12 -11.15
N LYS A 156 2.41 -16.39 -10.74
CA LYS A 156 1.75 -16.88 -9.53
C LYS A 156 2.75 -17.01 -8.40
N ILE A 157 2.62 -16.17 -7.39
CA ILE A 157 3.47 -16.20 -6.20
C ILE A 157 2.64 -16.44 -4.94
N ARG A 158 3.30 -16.96 -3.92
CA ARG A 158 2.75 -17.26 -2.61
C ARG A 158 3.61 -16.67 -1.51
N LEU A 159 3.00 -15.85 -0.66
CA LEU A 159 3.63 -15.32 0.54
C LEU A 159 3.24 -16.19 1.74
N PRO A 160 4.17 -16.92 2.35
CA PRO A 160 3.91 -17.68 3.57
C PRO A 160 3.51 -16.76 4.73
N VAL A 161 2.63 -17.25 5.61
CA VAL A 161 2.18 -16.50 6.79
C VAL A 161 2.86 -17.04 8.04
N ASN A 162 3.62 -16.20 8.71
CA ASN A 162 4.14 -16.49 10.04
C ASN A 162 3.07 -16.13 11.09
N LYS A 163 2.23 -17.11 11.45
CA LYS A 163 1.11 -16.90 12.39
C LYS A 163 1.56 -16.39 13.76
N GLU A 164 2.73 -16.82 14.23
CA GLU A 164 3.27 -16.35 15.50
C GLU A 164 3.56 -14.84 15.44
N ASN A 165 4.21 -14.38 14.38
CA ASN A 165 4.49 -12.95 14.19
C ASN A 165 3.20 -12.15 13.98
N VAL A 166 2.23 -12.67 13.22
CA VAL A 166 0.91 -12.02 13.03
C VAL A 166 0.20 -11.76 14.35
N ILE A 167 0.21 -12.76 15.26
CA ILE A 167 -0.40 -12.62 16.58
C ILE A 167 0.42 -11.68 17.46
N LYS A 168 1.73 -11.86 17.51
CA LYS A 168 2.65 -11.05 18.32
C LYS A 168 2.65 -9.57 17.93
N SER A 169 2.60 -9.25 16.66
CA SER A 169 2.51 -7.88 16.15
C SER A 169 1.14 -7.24 16.41
N GLY A 170 0.11 -8.05 16.71
CA GLY A 170 -1.27 -7.59 16.86
C GLY A 170 -1.92 -7.22 15.52
N LEU A 171 -1.36 -7.68 14.40
CA LEU A 171 -1.87 -7.42 13.05
C LEU A 171 -3.30 -7.94 12.86
N VAL A 172 -3.62 -9.03 13.53
CA VAL A 172 -4.95 -9.63 13.61
C VAL A 172 -5.35 -9.72 15.07
N LYS A 173 -6.59 -9.31 15.41
CA LYS A 173 -7.13 -9.41 16.75
C LYS A 173 -7.33 -10.89 17.15
N GLU A 174 -7.22 -11.19 18.43
CA GLU A 174 -7.38 -12.56 18.97
C GLU A 174 -8.71 -13.20 18.55
N LYS A 175 -9.80 -12.42 18.51
CA LYS A 175 -11.12 -12.88 18.06
C LYS A 175 -11.15 -13.45 16.64
N ASP A 176 -10.20 -13.03 15.77
CA ASP A 176 -10.09 -13.39 14.36
C ASP A 176 -8.91 -14.36 14.10
N SER A 177 -8.26 -14.87 15.16
CA SER A 177 -7.05 -15.72 15.03
C SER A 177 -7.29 -17.00 14.22
N ASP A 178 -8.47 -17.57 14.32
CA ASP A 178 -8.87 -18.78 13.58
C ASP A 178 -9.03 -18.54 12.07
N LEU A 179 -9.12 -17.27 11.64
CA LEU A 179 -9.23 -16.88 10.23
C LEU A 179 -7.86 -16.70 9.55
N ILE A 180 -6.76 -16.76 10.32
CA ILE A 180 -5.42 -16.57 9.80
C ILE A 180 -5.04 -17.72 8.87
N LEU A 181 -4.80 -17.40 7.60
CA LEU A 181 -4.37 -18.34 6.58
C LEU A 181 -2.92 -18.80 6.80
N ASP A 182 -2.53 -19.92 6.16
CA ASP A 182 -1.14 -20.38 6.14
C ASP A 182 -0.29 -19.62 5.11
N TYR A 183 -0.94 -19.03 4.12
CA TYR A 183 -0.30 -18.26 3.03
C TYR A 183 -1.32 -17.34 2.35
N ILE A 184 -0.84 -16.33 1.68
CA ILE A 184 -1.61 -15.53 0.73
C ILE A 184 -1.07 -15.72 -0.69
N ASP A 185 -1.97 -15.74 -1.66
CA ASP A 185 -1.66 -15.93 -3.07
C ASP A 185 -1.72 -14.58 -3.79
N ILE A 186 -0.70 -14.28 -4.58
CA ILE A 186 -0.56 -13.05 -5.34
C ILE A 186 -0.40 -13.43 -6.81
N ASP A 187 -1.20 -12.84 -7.68
CA ASP A 187 -1.10 -12.99 -9.12
C ASP A 187 -0.55 -11.68 -9.72
N LEU A 188 0.66 -11.76 -10.29
CA LEU A 188 1.36 -10.63 -10.90
C LEU A 188 0.84 -10.37 -12.32
N PRO A 189 1.10 -9.18 -12.90
CA PRO A 189 0.79 -8.91 -14.30
C PRO A 189 1.46 -9.88 -15.27
N GLU A 190 0.74 -10.26 -16.32
CA GLU A 190 1.25 -11.10 -17.40
C GLU A 190 1.99 -10.30 -18.49
N SER A 191 2.81 -9.34 -18.07
CA SER A 191 3.56 -8.47 -18.96
C SER A 191 4.95 -8.16 -18.44
N ILE A 192 5.08 -7.05 -17.80
CA ILE A 192 6.31 -6.60 -17.10
C ILE A 192 5.95 -6.18 -15.68
N ILE A 193 6.91 -6.26 -14.78
CA ILE A 193 6.92 -5.57 -13.51
C ILE A 193 8.15 -4.67 -13.42
N THR A 194 7.98 -3.53 -12.78
CA THR A 194 8.98 -2.46 -12.71
C THR A 194 9.75 -2.52 -11.39
N LYS A 195 10.87 -1.79 -11.30
CA LYS A 195 11.77 -1.80 -10.14
C LYS A 195 11.04 -1.54 -8.81
N ASN A 196 10.15 -0.58 -8.75
CA ASN A 196 9.36 -0.30 -7.55
C ASN A 196 8.50 -1.51 -7.12
N GLN A 197 7.91 -2.21 -8.08
CA GLN A 197 7.13 -3.41 -7.85
C GLN A 197 7.99 -4.57 -7.37
N ILE A 198 9.19 -4.73 -7.95
CA ILE A 198 10.18 -5.70 -7.49
C ILE A 198 10.59 -5.42 -6.04
N MET A 199 10.88 -4.15 -5.72
CA MET A 199 11.26 -3.76 -4.37
C MET A 199 10.13 -3.95 -3.35
N MET A 200 8.87 -3.72 -3.75
CA MET A 200 7.71 -4.01 -2.90
C MET A 200 7.62 -5.51 -2.59
N LEU A 201 7.82 -6.38 -3.60
CA LEU A 201 7.84 -7.84 -3.40
C LEU A 201 9.01 -8.28 -2.51
N ASP A 202 10.19 -7.68 -2.66
CA ASP A 202 11.34 -7.91 -1.79
C ASP A 202 11.04 -7.52 -0.33
N ILE A 203 10.39 -6.38 -0.10
CA ILE A 203 9.95 -5.95 1.23
C ILE A 203 8.93 -6.94 1.80
N LEU A 204 7.94 -7.39 1.03
CA LEU A 204 6.96 -8.38 1.47
C LEU A 204 7.62 -9.71 1.85
N ALA A 205 8.56 -10.19 1.03
CA ALA A 205 9.30 -11.44 1.28
C ALA A 205 10.09 -11.40 2.58
N ASN A 206 10.74 -10.26 2.87
CA ASN A 206 11.64 -10.12 4.00
C ASN A 206 10.99 -9.55 5.27
N ASN A 207 9.72 -9.14 5.22
CA ASN A 207 9.00 -8.60 6.38
C ASN A 207 8.60 -9.67 7.40
N ASN A 208 8.44 -10.92 6.97
CA ASN A 208 8.07 -12.04 7.84
C ASN A 208 6.89 -11.72 8.80
N TRP A 209 5.99 -10.84 8.41
CA TRP A 209 4.84 -10.37 9.19
C TRP A 209 5.19 -9.70 10.54
N GLU A 210 6.41 -9.21 10.69
CA GLU A 210 6.87 -8.54 11.91
C GLU A 210 6.35 -7.11 12.01
N ARG A 211 6.25 -6.41 10.88
CA ARG A 211 5.83 -5.01 10.80
C ARG A 211 4.55 -4.89 9.98
N PRO A 212 3.53 -4.16 10.45
CA PRO A 212 2.33 -3.92 9.66
C PRO A 212 2.64 -3.18 8.35
N ILE A 213 1.97 -3.59 7.28
CA ILE A 213 2.08 -2.96 5.96
C ILE A 213 0.73 -2.37 5.57
N TYR A 214 0.77 -1.10 5.17
CA TYR A 214 -0.38 -0.34 4.75
C TYR A 214 -0.19 0.24 3.36
N PHE A 215 -1.32 0.57 2.72
CA PHE A 215 -1.38 1.25 1.42
C PHE A 215 -2.33 2.42 1.51
N THR A 216 -1.96 3.58 0.93
CA THR A 216 -2.94 4.65 0.70
C THR A 216 -3.88 4.20 -0.41
N GLY A 217 -5.18 4.36 -0.23
CA GLY A 217 -6.15 4.14 -1.29
C GLY A 217 -5.97 5.20 -2.38
N GLY A 218 -6.24 4.87 -3.63
CA GLY A 218 -6.10 5.83 -4.73
C GLY A 218 -6.67 5.28 -6.03
N SER A 219 -5.84 5.12 -7.04
CA SER A 219 -6.25 4.53 -8.30
C SER A 219 -6.42 3.01 -8.17
N TYR A 220 -7.62 2.51 -8.40
CA TYR A 220 -7.91 1.08 -8.30
C TYR A 220 -7.34 0.25 -9.45
N GLU A 221 -7.13 0.86 -10.62
CA GLU A 221 -6.84 0.09 -11.84
C GLU A 221 -5.35 -0.21 -12.04
N GLU A 222 -4.46 0.58 -11.45
CA GLU A 222 -3.00 0.50 -11.72
C GLU A 222 -2.14 0.35 -10.46
N SER A 223 -2.77 0.21 -9.28
CA SER A 223 -2.03 0.17 -8.01
C SER A 223 -1.62 -1.24 -7.64
N GLU A 224 -0.38 -1.41 -7.21
CA GLU A 224 0.22 -2.69 -6.85
C GLU A 224 -0.50 -3.39 -5.69
N TYR A 225 -1.13 -2.64 -4.80
CA TYR A 225 -1.88 -3.22 -3.68
C TYR A 225 -3.10 -4.04 -4.14
N ILE A 226 -3.59 -3.83 -5.37
CA ILE A 226 -4.67 -4.62 -5.98
C ILE A 226 -4.28 -6.09 -6.13
N TRP A 227 -3.01 -6.40 -6.25
CA TRP A 227 -2.55 -7.80 -6.27
C TRP A 227 -2.89 -8.56 -4.98
N MET A 228 -3.09 -7.81 -3.89
CA MET A 228 -3.43 -8.33 -2.56
C MET A 228 -4.85 -7.97 -2.11
N LYS A 229 -5.71 -7.54 -3.04
CA LYS A 229 -7.08 -7.04 -2.74
C LYS A 229 -7.91 -7.97 -1.84
N ASP A 230 -7.71 -9.28 -2.01
CA ASP A 230 -8.42 -10.30 -1.24
C ASP A 230 -7.93 -10.43 0.22
N TYR A 231 -6.89 -9.68 0.60
CA TYR A 231 -6.21 -9.77 1.90
C TYR A 231 -6.05 -8.40 2.56
N LEU A 232 -6.94 -7.48 2.24
CA LEU A 232 -6.89 -6.12 2.77
C LEU A 232 -7.95 -5.91 3.85
N GLN A 233 -7.63 -5.03 4.81
CA GLN A 233 -8.53 -4.48 5.81
C GLN A 233 -8.53 -2.97 5.69
N LEU A 234 -9.70 -2.35 5.64
CA LEU A 234 -9.85 -0.90 5.63
C LEU A 234 -9.83 -0.37 7.06
N ASP A 235 -8.77 0.33 7.42
CA ASP A 235 -8.60 1.02 8.70
C ASP A 235 -8.59 2.54 8.41
N GLY A 236 -9.70 3.21 8.68
CA GLY A 236 -9.84 4.65 8.41
C GLY A 236 -9.64 5.03 6.94
N LEU A 237 -8.47 5.57 6.59
CA LEU A 237 -8.13 6.00 5.23
C LEU A 237 -7.13 5.08 4.52
N VAL A 238 -6.67 4.02 5.17
CA VAL A 238 -5.61 3.15 4.65
C VAL A 238 -6.07 1.70 4.56
N TYR A 239 -5.47 0.95 3.67
CA TYR A 239 -5.65 -0.48 3.55
C TYR A 239 -4.50 -1.22 4.23
N LYS A 240 -4.79 -1.97 5.28
CA LYS A 240 -3.84 -2.85 5.97
C LYS A 240 -3.79 -4.22 5.32
N LEU A 241 -2.59 -4.72 5.04
CA LEU A 241 -2.40 -6.11 4.62
C LEU A 241 -2.60 -7.04 5.80
N VAL A 242 -3.58 -7.93 5.71
CA VAL A 242 -3.90 -8.94 6.74
C VAL A 242 -3.98 -10.33 6.11
N PRO A 243 -3.48 -11.38 6.77
CA PRO A 243 -3.53 -12.73 6.22
C PRO A 243 -4.90 -13.40 6.44
N ILE A 244 -5.96 -12.67 6.14
CA ILE A 244 -7.35 -13.13 6.24
C ILE A 244 -7.99 -12.89 4.87
N LYS A 245 -8.57 -13.94 4.28
CA LYS A 245 -9.24 -13.79 3.00
C LYS A 245 -10.55 -13.02 3.18
N THR A 246 -10.68 -11.94 2.45
CA THR A 246 -11.91 -11.17 2.33
C THR A 246 -12.58 -11.54 1.01
N SER A 247 -13.85 -11.96 1.02
CA SER A 247 -14.59 -12.12 -0.22
C SER A 247 -14.95 -10.73 -0.76
N ILE A 248 -14.43 -10.39 -1.93
CA ILE A 248 -14.84 -9.20 -2.64
C ILE A 248 -15.87 -9.64 -3.67
N GLU A 249 -17.12 -9.28 -3.45
CA GLU A 249 -18.15 -9.37 -4.47
C GLU A 249 -17.89 -8.22 -5.45
N ASN A 250 -17.28 -8.48 -6.57
CA ASN A 250 -17.19 -7.71 -7.84
C ASN A 250 -17.22 -6.15 -7.79
N ASN A 251 -17.17 -5.53 -6.64
CA ASN A 251 -17.19 -4.07 -6.47
C ASN A 251 -15.86 -3.58 -5.87
N PRO A 252 -14.97 -2.96 -6.65
CA PRO A 252 -13.70 -2.44 -6.12
C PRO A 252 -13.88 -1.39 -5.04
N TYR A 253 -15.03 -0.72 -4.98
CA TYR A 253 -15.36 0.24 -3.91
C TYR A 253 -15.64 -0.42 -2.55
N GLU A 254 -15.84 -1.72 -2.53
CA GLU A 254 -16.04 -2.53 -1.32
C GLU A 254 -14.80 -3.31 -0.90
N MET A 255 -13.65 -3.02 -1.50
CA MET A 255 -12.40 -3.68 -1.18
C MET A 255 -12.02 -3.49 0.29
N GLY A 256 -11.47 -4.55 0.88
CA GLY A 256 -11.03 -4.60 2.27
C GLY A 256 -12.18 -4.88 3.26
N ARG A 257 -11.91 -5.79 4.20
CA ARG A 257 -12.81 -6.01 5.35
C ARG A 257 -12.80 -4.79 6.28
N ILE A 258 -13.83 -4.62 7.08
CA ILE A 258 -13.90 -3.61 8.12
C ILE A 258 -14.02 -4.29 9.48
N ASP A 259 -13.11 -3.99 10.41
CA ASP A 259 -13.31 -4.16 11.84
C ASP A 259 -13.95 -2.87 12.36
N SER A 260 -15.26 -2.91 12.59
CA SER A 260 -16.08 -1.74 12.89
C SER A 260 -15.65 -1.02 14.16
N ASP A 261 -15.30 -1.76 15.23
CA ASP A 261 -14.85 -1.18 16.49
C ASP A 261 -13.50 -0.45 16.31
N LEU A 262 -12.55 -1.09 15.63
CA LEU A 262 -11.25 -0.47 15.37
C LEU A 262 -11.39 0.79 14.51
N MET A 263 -12.13 0.69 13.42
CA MET A 263 -12.30 1.81 12.50
C MET A 263 -13.09 2.96 13.14
N TYR A 264 -14.09 2.67 13.98
CA TYR A 264 -14.79 3.68 14.76
C TYR A 264 -13.84 4.43 15.69
N ASP A 265 -13.00 3.71 16.46
CA ASP A 265 -12.02 4.32 17.37
C ASP A 265 -10.97 5.17 16.62
N ILE A 266 -10.60 4.78 15.41
CA ILE A 266 -9.71 5.55 14.54
C ILE A 266 -10.39 6.87 14.13
N VAL A 267 -11.60 6.81 13.60
CA VAL A 267 -12.34 7.99 13.11
C VAL A 267 -12.59 9.00 14.23
N LYS A 268 -12.85 8.54 15.46
CA LYS A 268 -13.03 9.41 16.63
C LYS A 268 -11.79 10.22 17.01
N LYS A 269 -10.60 9.83 16.54
CA LYS A 269 -9.35 10.59 16.75
C LYS A 269 -9.16 11.72 15.74
N TRP A 270 -9.89 11.72 14.62
CA TRP A 270 -9.67 12.66 13.53
C TRP A 270 -10.09 14.08 13.89
N SER A 271 -9.36 15.05 13.35
CA SER A 271 -9.77 16.45 13.29
C SER A 271 -10.19 16.77 11.86
N TRP A 272 -11.15 17.65 11.69
CA TRP A 272 -11.73 17.98 10.37
C TRP A 272 -11.12 19.22 9.72
N GLY A 273 -10.20 19.91 10.44
CA GLY A 273 -9.44 21.04 9.92
C GLY A 273 -10.30 22.22 9.46
N ASN A 274 -11.40 22.43 10.15
CA ASN A 274 -12.44 23.42 9.87
C ASN A 274 -13.17 23.16 8.53
N SER A 275 -13.18 21.91 8.03
CA SER A 275 -13.94 21.58 6.82
C SER A 275 -15.46 21.67 7.01
N GLU A 276 -15.93 21.65 8.27
CA GLU A 276 -17.32 21.85 8.68
C GLU A 276 -17.80 23.30 8.61
N SER A 277 -16.91 24.26 8.38
CA SER A 277 -17.23 25.68 8.46
C SER A 277 -17.64 26.26 7.12
N ASP A 278 -18.88 26.75 7.01
CA ASP A 278 -19.40 27.48 5.84
C ASP A 278 -18.71 28.85 5.63
N GLU A 279 -17.98 29.36 6.64
CA GLU A 279 -17.26 30.63 6.53
C GLU A 279 -15.93 30.49 5.82
N ILE A 280 -15.44 29.22 5.62
CA ILE A 280 -14.14 28.90 5.04
C ILE A 280 -14.34 28.44 3.61
N TYR A 281 -13.66 29.10 2.68
CA TYR A 281 -13.67 28.66 1.29
C TYR A 281 -12.86 27.38 1.10
N HIS A 282 -13.50 26.32 0.63
CA HIS A 282 -12.90 25.08 0.18
C HIS A 282 -12.85 25.05 -1.34
N ASP A 283 -11.63 25.01 -1.90
CA ASP A 283 -11.44 24.90 -3.35
C ASP A 283 -11.82 23.49 -3.86
N PRO A 284 -12.03 23.33 -5.19
CA PRO A 284 -12.43 22.05 -5.76
C PRO A 284 -11.49 20.88 -5.43
N GLU A 285 -10.17 21.13 -5.34
CA GLU A 285 -9.21 20.07 -5.01
C GLU A 285 -9.34 19.64 -3.53
N THR A 286 -9.58 20.58 -2.63
CA THR A 286 -9.87 20.26 -1.22
C THR A 286 -11.13 19.42 -1.08
N ARG A 287 -12.20 19.77 -1.81
CA ARG A 287 -13.46 19.01 -1.82
C ARG A 287 -13.26 17.61 -2.41
N LYS A 288 -12.51 17.52 -3.50
CA LYS A 288 -12.19 16.24 -4.15
C LYS A 288 -11.48 15.27 -3.22
N ASN A 289 -10.55 15.76 -2.40
CA ASN A 289 -9.86 14.93 -1.41
C ASN A 289 -10.79 14.42 -0.30
N SER A 290 -11.94 15.05 -0.06
CA SER A 290 -12.92 14.58 0.94
C SER A 290 -13.75 13.37 0.46
N ILE A 291 -13.73 13.04 -0.84
CA ILE A 291 -14.49 11.91 -1.40
C ILE A 291 -14.10 10.58 -0.75
N SER A 292 -12.80 10.35 -0.53
CA SER A 292 -12.32 9.14 0.13
C SER A 292 -12.83 9.01 1.56
N PHE A 293 -12.87 10.12 2.31
CA PHE A 293 -13.46 10.14 3.65
C PHE A 293 -14.92 9.73 3.62
N ARG A 294 -15.71 10.32 2.73
CA ARG A 294 -17.15 10.05 2.62
C ARG A 294 -17.41 8.59 2.30
N GLY A 295 -16.71 8.03 1.32
CA GLY A 295 -16.83 6.64 0.94
C GLY A 295 -16.52 5.68 2.10
N ASN A 296 -15.43 5.93 2.81
CA ASN A 296 -15.00 5.08 3.92
C ASN A 296 -15.91 5.21 5.14
N LEU A 297 -16.38 6.42 5.47
CA LEU A 297 -17.35 6.64 6.55
C LEU A 297 -18.70 6.00 6.23
N SER A 298 -19.19 6.08 4.99
CA SER A 298 -20.42 5.40 4.58
C SER A 298 -20.30 3.88 4.79
N ARG A 299 -19.21 3.28 4.36
CA ARG A 299 -18.95 1.84 4.56
C ARG A 299 -18.90 1.45 6.05
N LEU A 300 -18.27 2.29 6.89
CA LEU A 300 -18.26 2.08 8.34
C LEU A 300 -19.68 2.15 8.92
N SER A 301 -20.46 3.16 8.53
CA SER A 301 -21.84 3.31 9.01
C SER A 301 -22.72 2.14 8.61
N GLU A 302 -22.64 1.67 7.36
CA GLU A 302 -23.35 0.48 6.88
C GLU A 302 -22.97 -0.77 7.68
N LYS A 303 -21.68 -0.94 7.98
CA LYS A 303 -21.18 -2.06 8.79
C LYS A 303 -21.73 -2.00 10.22
N LEU A 304 -21.67 -0.84 10.88
CA LEU A 304 -22.22 -0.63 12.23
C LEU A 304 -23.73 -0.88 12.27
N ILE A 305 -24.49 -0.40 11.28
CA ILE A 305 -25.93 -0.66 11.16
C ILE A 305 -26.19 -2.17 11.05
N SER A 306 -25.41 -2.88 10.24
CA SER A 306 -25.56 -4.33 10.05
C SER A 306 -25.27 -5.13 11.33
N GLU A 307 -24.48 -4.59 12.24
CA GLU A 307 -24.12 -5.16 13.55
C GLU A 307 -25.07 -4.71 14.66
N GLY A 308 -26.00 -3.79 14.38
CA GLY A 308 -26.96 -3.26 15.35
C GLY A 308 -26.43 -2.13 16.24
N GLU A 309 -25.24 -1.60 15.91
CA GLU A 309 -24.54 -0.51 16.63
C GLU A 309 -25.05 0.87 16.14
N TYR A 310 -26.37 1.12 16.29
CA TYR A 310 -27.03 2.29 15.70
C TYR A 310 -26.52 3.63 16.24
N GLU A 311 -26.19 3.73 17.53
CA GLU A 311 -25.66 4.95 18.13
C GLU A 311 -24.31 5.33 17.53
N LYS A 312 -23.40 4.36 17.39
CA LYS A 312 -22.12 4.58 16.73
C LYS A 312 -22.30 4.96 15.25
N ALA A 313 -23.25 4.30 14.57
CA ALA A 313 -23.53 4.59 13.16
C ALA A 313 -24.03 6.05 12.98
N GLU A 314 -24.90 6.54 13.88
CA GLU A 314 -25.39 7.93 13.86
C GLU A 314 -24.22 8.91 14.04
N GLU A 315 -23.32 8.66 15.00
CA GLU A 315 -22.13 9.51 15.21
C GLU A 315 -21.24 9.58 13.97
N ILE A 316 -21.06 8.46 13.26
CA ILE A 316 -20.25 8.45 12.02
C ILE A 316 -20.97 9.15 10.87
N LEU A 317 -22.30 9.03 10.77
CA LEU A 317 -23.11 9.76 9.78
C LEU A 317 -23.05 11.27 10.02
N ASP A 318 -23.04 11.71 11.29
CA ASP A 318 -22.84 13.13 11.62
C ASP A 318 -21.48 13.63 11.15
N CYS A 319 -20.43 12.79 11.18
CA CYS A 319 -19.12 13.15 10.64
C CYS A 319 -19.13 13.38 9.11
N LEU A 320 -20.07 12.77 8.37
CA LEU A 320 -20.22 13.04 6.94
C LEU A 320 -20.64 14.49 6.65
N LEU A 321 -21.32 15.14 7.58
CA LEU A 321 -21.70 16.55 7.48
C LEU A 321 -20.48 17.49 7.55
N TYR A 322 -19.36 17.03 8.14
CA TYR A 322 -18.11 17.79 8.21
C TYR A 322 -17.28 17.72 6.92
N THR A 323 -17.66 16.81 6.01
CA THR A 323 -17.03 16.72 4.69
C THR A 323 -17.84 17.55 3.71
N SER A 324 -17.24 18.60 3.12
CA SER A 324 -17.93 19.46 2.15
C SER A 324 -18.47 18.64 0.98
N ASP A 325 -19.72 18.85 0.60
CA ASP A 325 -20.32 18.17 -0.55
C ASP A 325 -19.71 18.71 -1.85
N ALA A 326 -19.08 17.83 -2.62
CA ALA A 326 -18.51 18.18 -3.92
C ALA A 326 -19.61 18.26 -5.02
N ALA A 327 -20.87 17.94 -4.68
CA ALA A 327 -21.98 17.81 -5.63
C ALA A 327 -22.87 19.07 -5.71
N ASP A 328 -22.63 20.07 -4.86
CA ASP A 328 -23.47 21.27 -4.80
C ASP A 328 -23.00 22.45 -5.67
N ASP A 329 -22.12 22.23 -6.68
CA ASP A 329 -21.74 23.23 -7.70
C ASP A 329 -22.10 22.79 -9.12
#